data_1849cb16883feb5a95b6827a78e73598
#
_entry.id   1849cb16883feb5a95b6827a78e73598
#
_cell.length_a   1.000
_cell.length_b   1.000
_cell.length_c   1.000
_cell.angle_alpha   90.00
_cell.angle_beta   90.00
_cell.angle_gamma   90.00
#
_symmetry.space_group_name_H-M   'P 1'
#
loop_
_entity.id
_entity.type
_entity.pdbx_description
1 polymer ?
#
loop_
_entity_poly.entity_id
_entity_poly.type
_entity_poly.pdbx_seq_one_letter_code
_entity_poly.pdbx_strand_id
1 'polypeptide(L)'
;ANSPEGASQALHLIDYIGADYPPTVEDGKVIDETEYHEQLEFLTVLKGLIADLPERPERAELAQGVDALQAAIEQRQDGVSVAREARQLGAKLAVAYEVSQAPVITPDPTRGEPLYALHCSVCHGATGAGDGPASMGMTPPPANLRDAERTDRLSLYAIFNTLGLGVEGTDMPAFTDQLDDRQRWDLAT
;
A
#
# COMPACT_ATOMS: atom_id res chain seq x y z
N ALA A 1 11.86 -18.88 -1.12
CA ALA A 1 10.62 -19.17 -1.84
C ALA A 1 10.01 -17.82 -2.21
N ASN A 2 9.77 -17.57 -3.51
CA ASN A 2 9.07 -16.37 -3.93
C ASN A 2 7.61 -16.49 -3.47
N SER A 3 7.14 -15.53 -2.69
CA SER A 3 5.71 -15.44 -2.38
C SER A 3 4.94 -15.27 -3.69
N PRO A 4 3.72 -15.82 -3.80
CA PRO A 4 2.89 -15.60 -4.98
C PRO A 4 2.69 -14.08 -5.18
N GLU A 5 2.89 -13.59 -6.39
CA GLU A 5 2.74 -12.17 -6.72
C GLU A 5 1.38 -11.62 -6.25
N GLY A 6 0.30 -12.39 -6.44
CA GLY A 6 -1.03 -12.05 -5.97
C GLY A 6 -1.14 -11.88 -4.44
N ALA A 7 -0.35 -12.62 -3.64
CA ALA A 7 -0.35 -12.46 -2.19
C ALA A 7 0.28 -11.13 -1.75
N SER A 8 1.34 -10.70 -2.43
CA SER A 8 1.96 -9.40 -2.17
C SER A 8 1.03 -8.24 -2.56
N GLN A 9 0.32 -8.36 -3.69
CA GLN A 9 -0.69 -7.38 -4.11
C GLN A 9 -1.87 -7.33 -3.14
N ALA A 10 -2.38 -8.48 -2.70
CA ALA A 10 -3.46 -8.55 -1.73
C ALA A 10 -3.07 -7.90 -0.40
N LEU A 11 -1.85 -8.18 0.09
CA LEU A 11 -1.35 -7.57 1.32
C LEU A 11 -1.24 -6.06 1.20
N HIS A 12 -0.78 -5.57 0.05
CA HIS A 12 -0.69 -4.14 -0.23
C HIS A 12 -2.07 -3.45 -0.18
N LEU A 13 -3.11 -4.04 -0.80
CA LEU A 13 -4.47 -3.50 -0.72
C LEU A 13 -5.03 -3.51 0.71
N ILE A 14 -4.75 -4.55 1.49
CA ILE A 14 -5.14 -4.62 2.89
C ILE A 14 -4.50 -3.48 3.69
N ASP A 15 -3.21 -3.21 3.46
CA ASP A 15 -2.49 -2.11 4.11
C ASP A 15 -3.08 -0.74 3.72
N TYR A 16 -3.41 -0.54 2.44
CA TYR A 16 -4.08 0.69 1.98
C TYR A 16 -5.43 0.89 2.66
N ILE A 17 -6.28 -0.13 2.67
CA ILE A 17 -7.59 -0.05 3.34
C ILE A 17 -7.42 0.32 4.81
N GLY A 18 -6.47 -0.29 5.50
CA GLY A 18 -6.20 0.00 6.91
C GLY A 18 -5.68 1.42 7.17
N ALA A 19 -4.96 2.01 6.23
CA ALA A 19 -4.38 3.36 6.35
C ALA A 19 -5.37 4.45 5.90
N ASP A 20 -6.12 4.23 4.82
CA ASP A 20 -6.86 5.28 4.13
C ASP A 20 -8.35 5.31 4.52
N TYR A 21 -8.91 4.20 5.00
CA TYR A 21 -10.28 4.20 5.50
C TYR A 21 -10.52 5.09 6.74
N PRO A 22 -9.63 5.13 7.78
CA PRO A 22 -9.92 5.86 9.02
C PRO A 22 -10.35 7.33 8.84
N PRO A 23 -9.74 8.13 7.95
CA PRO A 23 -10.17 9.52 7.75
C PRO A 23 -11.47 9.67 6.95
N THR A 24 -12.05 8.59 6.40
CA THR A 24 -13.24 8.67 5.55
C THR A 24 -14.56 8.64 6.33
N VAL A 25 -14.53 8.18 7.58
CA VAL A 25 -15.73 8.00 8.43
C VAL A 25 -15.52 8.61 9.81
N GLU A 26 -16.47 9.42 10.25
CA GLU A 26 -16.55 9.99 11.60
C GLU A 26 -17.95 9.78 12.18
N ASP A 27 -18.03 9.22 13.39
CA ASP A 27 -19.31 8.94 14.10
C ASP A 27 -20.33 8.18 13.24
N GLY A 28 -19.88 7.19 12.46
CA GLY A 28 -20.73 6.37 11.59
C GLY A 28 -21.22 7.09 10.33
N LYS A 29 -20.68 8.25 10.01
CA LYS A 29 -21.01 9.01 8.81
C LYS A 29 -19.80 9.08 7.89
N VAL A 30 -20.04 8.91 6.60
CA VAL A 30 -19.02 9.16 5.58
C VAL A 30 -18.79 10.66 5.48
N ILE A 31 -17.54 11.08 5.62
CA ILE A 31 -17.11 12.49 5.52
C ILE A 31 -16.27 12.75 4.27
N ASP A 32 -15.74 11.68 3.66
CA ASP A 32 -15.10 11.70 2.34
C ASP A 32 -15.68 10.58 1.48
N GLU A 33 -16.64 10.94 0.61
CA GLU A 33 -17.35 9.99 -0.25
C GLU A 33 -16.44 9.39 -1.32
N THR A 34 -15.48 10.15 -1.82
CA THR A 34 -14.56 9.70 -2.88
C THR A 34 -13.64 8.62 -2.34
N GLU A 35 -12.93 8.92 -1.27
CA GLU A 35 -12.02 7.98 -0.62
C GLU A 35 -12.77 6.76 -0.07
N TYR A 36 -13.98 6.96 0.49
CA TYR A 36 -14.80 5.85 0.96
C TYR A 36 -15.19 4.89 -0.17
N HIS A 37 -15.55 5.40 -1.35
CA HIS A 37 -15.85 4.55 -2.50
C HIS A 37 -14.63 3.80 -3.03
N GLU A 38 -13.46 4.42 -3.03
CA GLU A 38 -12.21 3.74 -3.39
C GLU A 38 -11.93 2.54 -2.48
N GLN A 39 -12.23 2.64 -1.17
CA GLN A 39 -12.07 1.50 -0.27
C GLN A 39 -12.97 0.32 -0.65
N LEU A 40 -14.21 0.57 -1.10
CA LEU A 40 -15.11 -0.49 -1.57
C LEU A 40 -14.63 -1.13 -2.89
N GLU A 41 -14.03 -0.33 -3.77
CA GLU A 41 -13.42 -0.83 -5.00
C GLU A 41 -12.20 -1.70 -4.70
N PHE A 42 -11.32 -1.27 -3.79
CA PHE A 42 -10.18 -2.06 -3.32
C PHE A 42 -10.61 -3.41 -2.71
N LEU A 43 -11.68 -3.44 -1.94
CA LEU A 43 -12.24 -4.69 -1.41
C LEU A 43 -12.70 -5.64 -2.53
N THR A 44 -13.27 -5.12 -3.60
CA THR A 44 -13.68 -5.92 -4.76
C THR A 44 -12.48 -6.56 -5.44
N VAL A 45 -11.41 -5.79 -5.66
CA VAL A 45 -10.15 -6.29 -6.22
C VAL A 45 -9.49 -7.30 -5.27
N LEU A 46 -9.47 -7.00 -3.96
CA LEU A 46 -8.89 -7.88 -2.94
C LEU A 46 -9.57 -9.24 -2.90
N LYS A 47 -10.90 -9.30 -3.02
CA LYS A 47 -11.64 -10.57 -3.10
C LYS A 47 -11.20 -11.41 -4.29
N GLY A 48 -11.03 -10.80 -5.45
CA GLY A 48 -10.51 -11.47 -6.65
C GLY A 48 -9.10 -12.02 -6.41
N LEU A 49 -8.20 -11.20 -5.87
CA LEU A 49 -6.83 -11.63 -5.58
C LEU A 49 -6.78 -12.81 -4.60
N ILE A 50 -7.57 -12.77 -3.51
CA ILE A 50 -7.63 -13.89 -2.55
C ILE A 50 -8.17 -15.16 -3.20
N ALA A 51 -9.20 -15.05 -4.06
CA ALA A 51 -9.77 -16.19 -4.76
C ALA A 51 -8.79 -16.86 -5.73
N ASP A 52 -7.92 -16.06 -6.35
CA ASP A 52 -6.92 -16.52 -7.31
C ASP A 52 -5.63 -17.03 -6.66
N LEU A 53 -5.46 -16.87 -5.34
CA LEU A 53 -4.30 -17.41 -4.64
C LEU A 53 -4.24 -18.94 -4.71
N PRO A 54 -3.03 -19.52 -4.69
CA PRO A 54 -2.85 -20.98 -4.61
C PRO A 54 -3.67 -21.59 -3.47
N GLU A 55 -4.23 -22.76 -3.72
CA GLU A 55 -5.05 -23.48 -2.72
C GLU A 55 -4.21 -23.80 -1.47
N ARG A 56 -4.66 -23.28 -0.33
CA ARG A 56 -4.12 -23.56 1.01
C ARG A 56 -5.27 -23.60 2.00
N PRO A 57 -5.15 -24.31 3.13
CA PRO A 57 -6.21 -24.37 4.15
C PRO A 57 -6.66 -22.98 4.62
N GLU A 58 -5.72 -22.03 4.69
CA GLU A 58 -5.94 -20.68 5.18
C GLU A 58 -6.70 -19.78 4.20
N ARG A 59 -6.76 -20.13 2.89
CA ARG A 59 -7.42 -19.30 1.87
C ARG A 59 -8.90 -19.03 2.19
N ALA A 60 -9.61 -20.03 2.68
CA ALA A 60 -11.02 -19.88 3.06
C ALA A 60 -11.19 -18.93 4.25
N GLU A 61 -10.29 -18.99 5.24
CA GLU A 61 -10.29 -18.07 6.38
C GLU A 61 -9.97 -16.64 5.95
N LEU A 62 -9.02 -16.47 5.03
CA LEU A 62 -8.68 -15.16 4.47
C LEU A 62 -9.85 -14.56 3.70
N ALA A 63 -10.55 -15.34 2.89
CA ALA A 63 -11.76 -14.90 2.19
C ALA A 63 -12.86 -14.42 3.17
N GLN A 64 -13.09 -15.17 4.25
CA GLN A 64 -14.01 -14.77 5.32
C GLN A 64 -13.55 -13.47 6.01
N GLY A 65 -12.23 -13.30 6.19
CA GLY A 65 -11.66 -12.07 6.75
C GLY A 65 -11.91 -10.85 5.86
N VAL A 66 -11.81 -11.01 4.54
CA VAL A 66 -12.15 -9.93 3.58
C VAL A 66 -13.63 -9.60 3.63
N ASP A 67 -14.51 -10.61 3.73
CA ASP A 67 -15.96 -10.41 3.86
C ASP A 67 -16.30 -9.67 5.17
N ALA A 68 -15.63 -10.01 6.27
CA ALA A 68 -15.81 -9.32 7.54
C ALA A 68 -15.33 -7.85 7.46
N LEU A 69 -14.18 -7.60 6.84
CA LEU A 69 -13.64 -6.25 6.62
C LEU A 69 -14.60 -5.42 5.75
N GLN A 70 -15.16 -6.02 4.69
CA GLN A 70 -16.16 -5.34 3.87
C GLN A 70 -17.40 -4.97 4.70
N ALA A 71 -17.94 -5.91 5.48
CA ALA A 71 -19.10 -5.66 6.32
C ALA A 71 -18.84 -4.54 7.33
N ALA A 72 -17.65 -4.47 7.92
CA ALA A 72 -17.25 -3.41 8.83
C ALA A 72 -17.23 -2.03 8.15
N ILE A 73 -16.72 -1.95 6.93
CA ILE A 73 -16.68 -0.71 6.13
C ILE A 73 -18.09 -0.30 5.70
N GLU A 74 -18.91 -1.22 5.19
CA GLU A 74 -20.30 -0.95 4.80
C GLU A 74 -21.16 -0.48 5.98
N GLN A 75 -20.89 -0.99 7.18
CA GLN A 75 -21.52 -0.55 8.43
C GLN A 75 -20.93 0.75 8.97
N ARG A 76 -19.93 1.32 8.30
CA ARG A 76 -19.25 2.56 8.70
C ARG A 76 -18.70 2.49 10.12
N GLN A 77 -18.09 1.36 10.46
CA GLN A 77 -17.43 1.18 11.75
C GLN A 77 -16.28 2.19 11.89
N ASP A 78 -15.89 2.46 13.13
CA ASP A 78 -14.82 3.41 13.41
C ASP A 78 -13.49 3.00 12.77
N GLY A 79 -12.71 3.99 12.34
CA GLY A 79 -11.49 3.78 11.60
C GLY A 79 -10.44 2.98 12.36
N VAL A 80 -10.39 3.10 13.69
CA VAL A 80 -9.41 2.36 14.52
C VAL A 80 -9.72 0.87 14.50
N SER A 81 -11.00 0.51 14.60
CA SER A 81 -11.44 -0.89 14.54
C SER A 81 -11.16 -1.50 13.17
N VAL A 82 -11.53 -0.82 12.10
CA VAL A 82 -11.29 -1.27 10.71
C VAL A 82 -9.78 -1.42 10.43
N ALA A 83 -8.97 -0.44 10.83
CA ALA A 83 -7.52 -0.52 10.67
C ALA A 83 -6.90 -1.69 11.45
N ARG A 84 -7.43 -2.02 12.62
CA ARG A 84 -6.99 -3.18 13.40
C ARG A 84 -7.36 -4.49 12.71
N GLU A 85 -8.57 -4.61 12.18
CA GLU A 85 -9.01 -5.79 11.43
C GLU A 85 -8.18 -5.99 10.17
N ALA A 86 -7.92 -4.92 9.41
CA ALA A 86 -7.06 -4.96 8.24
C ALA A 86 -5.66 -5.46 8.61
N ARG A 87 -5.03 -4.92 9.66
CA ARG A 87 -3.70 -5.40 10.11
C ARG A 87 -3.70 -6.87 10.50
N GLN A 88 -4.74 -7.36 11.18
CA GLN A 88 -4.85 -8.77 11.56
C GLN A 88 -4.99 -9.66 10.32
N LEU A 89 -5.80 -9.25 9.35
CA LEU A 89 -5.96 -9.96 8.08
C LEU A 89 -4.66 -10.00 7.30
N GLY A 90 -3.97 -8.87 7.19
CA GLY A 90 -2.66 -8.77 6.53
C GLY A 90 -1.61 -9.66 7.17
N ALA A 91 -1.54 -9.72 8.50
CA ALA A 91 -0.63 -10.60 9.22
C ALA A 91 -0.90 -12.08 8.94
N LYS A 92 -2.18 -12.50 8.90
CA LYS A 92 -2.56 -13.87 8.55
C LYS A 92 -2.16 -14.21 7.11
N LEU A 93 -2.43 -13.31 6.16
CA LEU A 93 -2.06 -13.49 4.76
C LEU A 93 -0.55 -13.63 4.60
N ALA A 94 0.22 -12.77 5.25
CA ALA A 94 1.67 -12.78 5.19
C ALA A 94 2.26 -14.11 5.69
N VAL A 95 1.74 -14.65 6.79
CA VAL A 95 2.14 -15.94 7.32
C VAL A 95 1.72 -17.08 6.39
N ALA A 96 0.46 -17.11 5.96
CA ALA A 96 -0.10 -18.18 5.15
C ALA A 96 0.61 -18.35 3.79
N TYR A 97 1.04 -17.24 3.18
CA TYR A 97 1.68 -17.24 1.86
C TYR A 97 3.16 -16.84 1.90
N GLU A 98 3.76 -16.80 3.08
CA GLU A 98 5.19 -16.53 3.27
C GLU A 98 5.64 -15.20 2.63
N VAL A 99 4.76 -14.18 2.68
CA VAL A 99 5.07 -12.84 2.17
C VAL A 99 6.01 -12.16 3.15
N SER A 100 7.23 -11.87 2.69
CA SER A 100 8.21 -11.15 3.51
C SER A 100 7.84 -9.67 3.59
N GLN A 101 7.54 -9.20 4.80
CA GLN A 101 7.29 -7.78 5.09
C GLN A 101 8.53 -7.06 5.61
N ALA A 102 9.65 -7.75 5.65
CA ALA A 102 10.90 -7.22 6.16
C ALA A 102 12.03 -7.42 5.14
N PRO A 103 12.94 -6.48 5.04
CA PRO A 103 14.10 -6.60 4.17
C PRO A 103 15.03 -7.71 4.68
N VAL A 104 15.61 -8.47 3.74
CA VAL A 104 16.63 -9.49 4.05
C VAL A 104 17.96 -8.85 4.49
N ILE A 105 18.22 -7.64 4.02
CA ILE A 105 19.41 -6.84 4.36
C ILE A 105 18.90 -5.53 4.95
N THR A 106 19.53 -5.04 6.00
CA THR A 106 19.17 -3.75 6.61
C THR A 106 19.18 -2.64 5.56
N PRO A 107 18.07 -1.95 5.36
CA PRO A 107 17.99 -0.82 4.45
C PRO A 107 18.95 0.30 4.88
N ASP A 108 19.42 1.04 3.90
CA ASP A 108 20.40 2.12 4.12
C ASP A 108 20.05 3.34 3.25
N PRO A 109 19.58 4.44 3.86
CA PRO A 109 19.22 5.65 3.12
C PRO A 109 20.41 6.25 2.34
N THR A 110 21.65 5.99 2.77
CA THR A 110 22.83 6.48 2.04
C THR A 110 22.94 5.82 0.66
N ARG A 111 22.53 4.57 0.53
CA ARG A 111 22.42 3.89 -0.76
C ARG A 111 21.15 4.29 -1.53
N GLY A 112 20.08 4.64 -0.82
CA GLY A 112 18.83 5.12 -1.41
C GLY A 112 18.94 6.51 -2.03
N GLU A 113 19.73 7.42 -1.46
CA GLU A 113 19.84 8.81 -1.91
C GLU A 113 20.20 8.95 -3.41
N PRO A 114 21.25 8.31 -3.96
CA PRO A 114 21.54 8.39 -5.38
C PRO A 114 20.47 7.77 -6.28
N LEU A 115 19.76 6.73 -5.79
CA LEU A 115 18.64 6.12 -6.52
C LEU A 115 17.45 7.08 -6.55
N TYR A 116 17.17 7.77 -5.46
CA TYR A 116 16.14 8.81 -5.39
C TYR A 116 16.45 9.94 -6.40
N ALA A 117 17.65 10.43 -6.40
CA ALA A 117 18.07 11.47 -7.33
C ALA A 117 17.89 11.06 -8.79
N LEU A 118 18.14 9.79 -9.11
CA LEU A 118 18.07 9.27 -10.48
C LEU A 118 16.62 8.98 -10.92
N HIS A 119 15.79 8.36 -10.06
CA HIS A 119 14.50 7.79 -10.45
C HIS A 119 13.29 8.59 -9.95
N CYS A 120 13.41 9.32 -8.85
CA CYS A 120 12.27 9.90 -8.14
C CYS A 120 12.22 11.43 -8.22
N SER A 121 13.38 12.09 -8.18
CA SER A 121 13.47 13.54 -8.07
C SER A 121 12.84 14.30 -9.24
N VAL A 122 12.74 13.68 -10.41
CA VAL A 122 12.14 14.29 -11.61
C VAL A 122 10.66 14.63 -11.39
N CYS A 123 9.94 13.83 -10.60
CA CYS A 123 8.55 14.06 -10.24
C CYS A 123 8.41 14.60 -8.81
N HIS A 124 9.06 13.96 -7.84
CA HIS A 124 8.91 14.31 -6.43
C HIS A 124 9.77 15.50 -5.97
N GLY A 125 10.62 16.05 -6.83
CA GLY A 125 11.52 17.14 -6.49
C GLY A 125 12.79 16.68 -5.75
N ALA A 126 13.83 17.50 -5.77
CA ALA A 126 15.12 17.17 -5.14
C ALA A 126 15.02 16.98 -3.62
N THR A 127 14.01 17.58 -3.00
CA THR A 127 13.77 17.51 -1.55
C THR A 127 12.58 16.65 -1.16
N GLY A 128 11.87 16.04 -2.11
CA GLY A 128 10.67 15.25 -1.86
C GLY A 128 9.39 16.08 -1.69
N ALA A 129 9.37 17.34 -2.08
CA ALA A 129 8.23 18.23 -1.90
C ALA A 129 7.09 18.04 -2.92
N GLY A 130 7.25 17.14 -3.91
CA GLY A 130 6.28 16.94 -4.99
C GLY A 130 6.39 17.98 -6.11
N ASP A 131 7.46 18.75 -6.13
CA ASP A 131 7.69 19.92 -6.99
C ASP A 131 8.75 19.67 -8.08
N GLY A 132 8.94 18.41 -8.47
CA GLY A 132 9.89 18.06 -9.54
C GLY A 132 9.49 18.64 -10.89
N PRO A 133 10.46 18.81 -11.81
CA PRO A 133 10.20 19.46 -13.10
C PRO A 133 9.14 18.75 -13.95
N ALA A 134 8.91 17.44 -13.74
CA ALA A 134 7.88 16.70 -14.44
C ALA A 134 6.52 16.74 -13.73
N SER A 135 6.40 17.32 -12.54
CA SER A 135 5.14 17.35 -11.78
C SER A 135 4.05 18.24 -12.41
N MET A 136 4.46 19.17 -13.28
CA MET A 136 3.54 20.10 -13.93
C MET A 136 2.56 19.37 -14.85
N GLY A 137 1.27 19.50 -14.55
CA GLY A 137 0.20 18.90 -15.35
C GLY A 137 -0.18 17.48 -14.96
N MET A 138 0.51 16.87 -13.99
CA MET A 138 0.11 15.57 -13.45
C MET A 138 -1.15 15.70 -12.58
N THR A 139 -2.08 14.76 -12.75
CA THR A 139 -3.33 14.69 -11.98
C THR A 139 -3.59 13.24 -11.57
N PRO A 140 -3.50 12.92 -10.27
CA PRO A 140 -3.11 13.80 -9.16
C PRO A 140 -1.63 14.23 -9.23
N PRO A 141 -1.25 15.33 -8.56
CA PRO A 141 0.15 15.73 -8.49
C PRO A 141 0.97 14.73 -7.67
N PRO A 142 2.31 14.66 -7.88
CA PRO A 142 3.18 13.80 -7.08
C PRO A 142 3.05 14.12 -5.59
N ALA A 143 3.00 13.07 -4.77
CA ALA A 143 2.90 13.21 -3.33
C ALA A 143 4.08 14.01 -2.76
N ASN A 144 3.78 14.88 -1.78
CA ASN A 144 4.78 15.51 -0.95
C ASN A 144 5.28 14.48 0.09
N LEU A 145 6.47 13.94 -0.13
CA LEU A 145 7.09 12.92 0.74
C LEU A 145 7.58 13.50 2.08
N ARG A 146 7.56 14.83 2.24
CA ARG A 146 7.91 15.52 3.50
C ARG A 146 6.71 15.75 4.40
N ASP A 147 5.53 15.38 3.96
CA ASP A 147 4.32 15.45 4.77
C ASP A 147 4.35 14.32 5.81
N ALA A 148 4.76 14.67 7.03
CA ALA A 148 4.88 13.73 8.13
C ALA A 148 3.53 13.08 8.50
N GLU A 149 2.43 13.80 8.38
CA GLU A 149 1.10 13.23 8.67
C GLU A 149 0.76 12.09 7.72
N ARG A 150 1.17 12.19 6.47
CA ARG A 150 0.99 11.15 5.47
C ARG A 150 2.04 10.03 5.63
N THR A 151 3.31 10.38 5.74
CA THR A 151 4.41 9.40 5.76
C THR A 151 4.43 8.57 7.03
N ASP A 152 4.08 9.13 8.19
CA ASP A 152 4.02 8.41 9.47
C ASP A 152 2.92 7.32 9.51
N ARG A 153 1.96 7.38 8.60
CA ARG A 153 0.93 6.35 8.44
C ARG A 153 1.38 5.18 7.57
N LEU A 154 2.42 5.35 6.77
CA LEU A 154 2.92 4.33 5.86
C LEU A 154 3.97 3.46 6.55
N SER A 155 3.83 2.15 6.43
CA SER A 155 4.91 1.24 6.79
C SER A 155 6.00 1.27 5.71
N LEU A 156 7.25 0.93 6.07
CA LEU A 156 8.32 0.75 5.09
C LEU A 156 7.93 -0.28 4.02
N TYR A 157 7.15 -1.30 4.40
CA TYR A 157 6.65 -2.30 3.48
C TYR A 157 5.65 -1.70 2.48
N ALA A 158 4.76 -0.81 2.91
CA ALA A 158 3.83 -0.11 2.01
C ALA A 158 4.60 0.72 0.98
N ILE A 159 5.64 1.46 1.41
CA ILE A 159 6.49 2.24 0.50
C ILE A 159 7.23 1.32 -0.47
N PHE A 160 7.83 0.23 0.02
CA PHE A 160 8.49 -0.78 -0.82
C PHE A 160 7.56 -1.35 -1.90
N ASN A 161 6.30 -1.65 -1.55
CA ASN A 161 5.31 -2.15 -2.49
C ASN A 161 4.88 -1.06 -3.48
N THR A 162 4.68 0.17 -3.04
CA THR A 162 4.39 1.30 -3.92
C THR A 162 5.48 1.47 -4.99
N LEU A 163 6.74 1.33 -4.60
CA LEU A 163 7.87 1.34 -5.55
C LEU A 163 7.83 0.14 -6.51
N GLY A 164 7.36 -1.02 -6.02
CA GLY A 164 7.26 -2.23 -6.83
C GLY A 164 6.09 -2.25 -7.81
N LEU A 165 4.94 -1.75 -7.39
CA LEU A 165 3.68 -1.86 -8.13
C LEU A 165 3.28 -0.58 -8.86
N GLY A 166 3.87 0.56 -8.48
CA GLY A 166 3.37 1.87 -8.88
C GLY A 166 2.07 2.23 -8.16
N VAL A 167 1.40 3.26 -8.64
CA VAL A 167 0.09 3.69 -8.13
C VAL A 167 -0.89 3.77 -9.28
N GLU A 168 -1.89 2.89 -9.28
CA GLU A 168 -2.89 2.82 -10.33
C GLU A 168 -3.64 4.16 -10.46
N GLY A 169 -3.96 4.54 -11.69
CA GLY A 169 -4.63 5.81 -11.97
C GLY A 169 -3.75 7.07 -11.87
N THR A 170 -2.44 6.90 -11.65
CA THR A 170 -1.48 8.01 -11.57
C THR A 170 -0.29 7.82 -12.50
N ASP A 171 0.57 8.85 -12.60
CA ASP A 171 1.82 8.78 -13.35
C ASP A 171 2.97 8.09 -12.58
N MET A 172 2.72 7.56 -11.37
CA MET A 172 3.72 6.83 -10.58
C MET A 172 3.90 5.40 -11.13
N PRO A 173 5.00 5.10 -11.82
CA PRO A 173 5.18 3.78 -12.43
C PRO A 173 5.66 2.73 -11.41
N ALA A 174 5.56 1.45 -11.80
CA ALA A 174 6.28 0.37 -11.13
C ALA A 174 7.78 0.43 -11.48
N PHE A 175 8.63 0.14 -10.49
CA PHE A 175 10.09 0.17 -10.66
C PHE A 175 10.74 -1.22 -10.58
N THR A 176 9.99 -2.31 -10.61
CA THR A 176 10.53 -3.68 -10.52
C THR A 176 11.49 -4.04 -11.64
N ASP A 177 11.33 -3.46 -12.82
CA ASP A 177 12.23 -3.67 -13.95
C ASP A 177 13.54 -2.86 -13.86
N GLN A 178 13.57 -1.85 -12.99
CA GLN A 178 14.70 -0.90 -12.86
C GLN A 178 15.44 -1.04 -11.53
N LEU A 179 14.74 -1.48 -10.49
CA LEU A 179 15.22 -1.56 -9.12
C LEU A 179 14.99 -2.96 -8.55
N ASP A 180 16.04 -3.56 -8.01
CA ASP A 180 15.90 -4.79 -7.25
C ASP A 180 15.28 -4.56 -5.86
N ASP A 181 14.96 -5.66 -5.15
CA ASP A 181 14.33 -5.61 -3.83
C ASP A 181 15.14 -4.80 -2.82
N ARG A 182 16.46 -4.95 -2.82
CA ARG A 182 17.36 -4.22 -1.93
C ARG A 182 17.30 -2.72 -2.20
N GLN A 183 17.38 -2.32 -3.46
CA GLN A 183 17.33 -0.92 -3.88
C GLN A 183 15.98 -0.28 -3.51
N ARG A 184 14.87 -1.01 -3.68
CA ARG A 184 13.55 -0.53 -3.25
C ARG A 184 13.45 -0.40 -1.74
N TRP A 185 14.03 -1.33 -0.97
CA TRP A 185 14.11 -1.20 0.49
C TRP A 185 14.98 -0.01 0.93
N ASP A 186 16.12 0.23 0.27
CA ASP A 186 16.99 1.38 0.55
C ASP A 186 16.27 2.72 0.25
N LEU A 187 15.38 2.76 -0.75
CA LEU A 187 14.55 3.92 -1.08
C LEU A 187 13.37 4.12 -0.12
N ALA A 188 12.88 3.05 0.50
CA ALA A 188 11.74 3.12 1.41
C ALA A 188 12.08 3.73 2.78
N THR A 189 13.37 3.89 3.11
CA THR A 189 13.88 4.47 4.36
C THR A 189 14.18 5.94 4.23
#